data_779803c997e2e04823d5b9a8d7281bc1
#
_entry.id   779803c997e2e04823d5b9a8d7281bc1
#
_cell.length_a   1.000
_cell.length_b   1.000
_cell.length_c   1.000
_cell.angle_alpha   90.00
_cell.angle_beta   90.00
_cell.angle_gamma   90.00
#
_symmetry.space_group_name_H-M   'P 1'
#
loop_
_entity.id
_entity.type
_entity.pdbx_description
1 polymer ?
#
loop_
_entity_poly.entity_id
_entity_poly.type
_entity_poly.pdbx_seq_one_letter_code
_entity_poly.pdbx_strand_id
1 'polypeptide(L)'
;IKGKNITSHHRLKSGLIKQLRYGKRVFAMSNINISYAHVPRFAAGDQDGIDYLNEHGYVVIANALSAEEAEHALSLLWDYLENLGTGIDRDNPETWDDDRWPTAVHGGILPSHGIGHSAAQWYIRDRAPVKQAFASIWQDDDLLTSFDGVALWRPWTRRQHWRTNNGPSWMHIDQHPIGRPGKHCVQGLVNLITTSPACGGNVMVPGSHKNFASIPDLYPERLARIHPSIDHFRFPNDDELLADTQPIICHLE
;
A
#
# COMPACT_ATOMS: atom_id res chain seq x y z
N ILE A 1 46.69 -31.07 -20.32
CA ILE A 1 45.94 -31.13 -21.59
C ILE A 1 44.79 -30.14 -21.50
N LYS A 2 45.00 -29.03 -22.20
CA LYS A 2 44.08 -28.08 -22.82
C LYS A 2 42.67 -27.90 -22.25
N GLY A 3 42.48 -26.72 -21.65
CA GLY A 3 41.18 -26.08 -21.39
C GLY A 3 40.46 -25.67 -22.67
N LYS A 4 39.14 -25.56 -22.59
CA LYS A 4 38.33 -24.84 -23.55
C LYS A 4 37.38 -23.85 -22.82
N ASN A 5 37.49 -22.62 -23.29
CA ASN A 5 36.72 -21.43 -22.93
C ASN A 5 35.22 -21.66 -22.83
N ILE A 6 34.62 -21.22 -21.71
CA ILE A 6 33.22 -20.86 -21.61
C ILE A 6 33.17 -19.38 -21.22
N THR A 7 33.34 -18.52 -22.20
CA THR A 7 33.15 -17.08 -22.07
C THR A 7 32.49 -16.53 -23.32
N SER A 8 31.19 -16.79 -23.53
CA SER A 8 30.46 -16.08 -24.59
C SER A 8 28.97 -15.83 -24.36
N HIS A 9 28.37 -16.33 -23.27
CA HIS A 9 26.91 -16.16 -23.08
C HIS A 9 26.48 -15.06 -22.11
N HIS A 10 27.39 -14.54 -21.27
CA HIS A 10 27.05 -13.45 -20.35
C HIS A 10 27.20 -12.03 -20.93
N ARG A 11 27.94 -11.87 -22.04
CA ARG A 11 28.15 -10.52 -22.62
C ARG A 11 27.01 -10.03 -23.51
N LEU A 12 26.18 -10.91 -24.03
CA LEU A 12 25.06 -10.51 -24.90
C LEU A 12 23.85 -9.99 -24.10
N LYS A 13 23.61 -10.51 -22.89
CA LYS A 13 22.50 -10.01 -22.05
C LYS A 13 22.77 -8.62 -21.46
N SER A 14 24.01 -8.32 -21.08
CA SER A 14 24.35 -6.99 -20.55
C SER A 14 24.38 -5.90 -21.63
N GLY A 15 24.66 -6.25 -22.87
CA GLY A 15 24.62 -5.32 -24.01
C GLY A 15 23.20 -4.92 -24.43
N LEU A 16 22.26 -5.86 -24.40
CA LEU A 16 20.86 -5.57 -24.75
C LEU A 16 20.18 -4.68 -23.69
N ILE A 17 20.44 -4.95 -22.40
CA ILE A 17 19.92 -4.12 -21.31
C ILE A 17 20.51 -2.68 -21.34
N LYS A 18 21.78 -2.53 -21.78
CA LYS A 18 22.37 -1.20 -21.94
C LYS A 18 21.85 -0.42 -23.14
N GLN A 19 21.46 -1.09 -24.23
CA GLN A 19 20.87 -0.40 -25.39
C GLN A 19 19.43 0.06 -25.17
N LEU A 20 18.65 -0.62 -24.32
CA LEU A 20 17.31 -0.17 -23.93
C LEU A 20 17.34 1.07 -23.01
N ARG A 21 18.47 1.37 -22.34
CA ARG A 21 18.63 2.53 -21.45
C ARG A 21 18.91 3.86 -22.17
N TYR A 22 19.16 3.90 -23.49
CA TYR A 22 19.57 5.11 -24.21
C TYR A 22 18.53 5.70 -25.16
N GLY A 23 17.32 5.17 -25.18
CA GLY A 23 16.19 5.83 -25.84
C GLY A 23 15.59 6.87 -24.90
N LYS A 24 16.05 8.12 -24.96
CA LYS A 24 15.40 9.26 -24.27
C LYS A 24 13.97 9.44 -24.79
N ARG A 25 13.01 8.73 -24.21
CA ARG A 25 11.61 9.20 -24.16
C ARG A 25 11.36 9.75 -22.77
N VAL A 26 11.39 11.06 -22.67
CA VAL A 26 10.86 11.78 -21.51
C VAL A 26 9.35 11.58 -21.55
N PHE A 27 8.85 10.52 -20.93
CA PHE A 27 7.44 10.42 -20.62
C PHE A 27 7.21 11.22 -19.35
N ALA A 28 6.60 12.39 -19.51
CA ALA A 28 6.03 13.10 -18.39
C ALA A 28 4.94 12.17 -17.78
N MET A 29 5.17 11.65 -16.58
CA MET A 29 4.23 10.83 -15.83
C MET A 29 2.98 11.61 -15.36
N SER A 30 2.65 12.73 -16.02
CA SER A 30 1.42 13.48 -15.76
C SER A 30 0.13 12.75 -16.21
N ASN A 31 0.24 11.55 -16.79
CA ASN A 31 -0.87 10.81 -17.37
C ASN A 31 -0.90 9.34 -17.00
N ILE A 32 -0.59 8.96 -15.76
CA ILE A 32 -1.02 7.65 -15.29
C ILE A 32 -2.54 7.68 -15.25
N ASN A 33 -3.16 7.04 -16.22
CA ASN A 33 -4.60 6.90 -16.29
C ASN A 33 -5.02 5.85 -15.26
N ILE A 34 -5.29 6.27 -14.03
CA ILE A 34 -5.75 5.39 -12.97
C ILE A 34 -7.15 4.95 -13.35
N SER A 35 -7.32 3.67 -13.62
CA SER A 35 -8.63 3.10 -13.95
C SER A 35 -9.44 2.90 -12.68
N TYR A 36 -10.68 3.41 -12.69
CA TYR A 36 -11.69 3.08 -11.71
C TYR A 36 -12.40 1.78 -12.14
N ALA A 37 -11.64 0.68 -12.18
CA ALA A 37 -12.21 -0.60 -12.56
C ALA A 37 -13.09 -1.15 -11.42
N HIS A 38 -14.15 -1.85 -11.81
CA HIS A 38 -14.89 -2.68 -10.86
C HIS A 38 -13.99 -3.81 -10.39
N VAL A 39 -13.56 -3.75 -9.14
CA VAL A 39 -12.68 -4.75 -8.53
C VAL A 39 -13.56 -5.87 -7.96
N PRO A 40 -13.30 -7.14 -8.30
CA PRO A 40 -14.05 -8.25 -7.72
C PRO A 40 -13.85 -8.31 -6.20
N ARG A 41 -14.88 -8.77 -5.49
CA ARG A 41 -14.93 -8.84 -4.03
C ARG A 41 -15.22 -10.27 -3.62
N PHE A 42 -14.52 -10.75 -2.62
CA PHE A 42 -14.59 -12.13 -2.14
C PHE A 42 -14.95 -12.15 -0.65
N ALA A 43 -15.54 -13.24 -0.20
CA ALA A 43 -15.72 -13.46 1.23
C ALA A 43 -14.36 -13.75 1.90
N ALA A 44 -14.25 -13.44 3.19
CA ALA A 44 -13.07 -13.83 3.95
C ALA A 44 -12.93 -15.36 3.96
N GLY A 45 -11.76 -15.86 3.60
CA GLY A 45 -11.49 -17.30 3.52
C GLY A 45 -11.93 -17.99 2.23
N ASP A 46 -12.48 -17.26 1.28
CA ASP A 46 -12.85 -17.80 -0.02
C ASP A 46 -11.59 -18.17 -0.83
N GLN A 47 -11.55 -19.41 -1.35
CA GLN A 47 -10.42 -19.90 -2.14
C GLN A 47 -10.25 -19.10 -3.44
N ASP A 48 -11.34 -18.71 -4.09
CA ASP A 48 -11.28 -17.88 -5.30
C ASP A 48 -10.63 -16.53 -5.01
N GLY A 49 -10.84 -15.98 -3.81
CA GLY A 49 -10.16 -14.75 -3.34
C GLY A 49 -8.65 -14.95 -3.12
N ILE A 50 -8.25 -16.11 -2.60
CA ILE A 50 -6.83 -16.46 -2.43
C ILE A 50 -6.16 -16.64 -3.80
N ASP A 51 -6.82 -17.32 -4.72
CA ASP A 51 -6.33 -17.52 -6.08
C ASP A 51 -6.20 -16.19 -6.83
N TYR A 52 -7.18 -15.30 -6.66
CA TYR A 52 -7.12 -13.93 -7.18
C TYR A 52 -5.94 -13.13 -6.59
N LEU A 53 -5.71 -13.22 -5.27
CA LEU A 53 -4.54 -12.58 -4.63
C LEU A 53 -3.23 -13.10 -5.21
N ASN A 54 -3.10 -14.41 -5.40
CA ASN A 54 -1.88 -15.02 -5.94
C ASN A 54 -1.65 -14.61 -7.40
N GLU A 55 -2.71 -14.43 -8.19
CA GLU A 55 -2.60 -14.01 -9.59
C GLU A 55 -2.35 -12.50 -9.73
N HIS A 56 -3.04 -11.67 -8.94
CA HIS A 56 -3.06 -10.22 -9.12
C HIS A 56 -2.25 -9.44 -8.08
N GLY A 57 -1.84 -10.06 -6.97
CA GLY A 57 -1.05 -9.43 -5.91
C GLY A 57 -1.87 -8.57 -4.95
N TYR A 58 -3.18 -8.57 -5.07
CA TYR A 58 -4.13 -7.94 -4.15
C TYR A 58 -5.47 -8.67 -4.19
N VAL A 59 -6.28 -8.47 -3.16
CA VAL A 59 -7.66 -8.97 -3.07
C VAL A 59 -8.50 -7.98 -2.28
N VAL A 60 -9.77 -7.84 -2.63
CA VAL A 60 -10.75 -7.07 -1.85
C VAL A 60 -11.69 -8.04 -1.16
N ILE A 61 -11.71 -7.97 0.16
CA ILE A 61 -12.59 -8.78 1.01
C ILE A 61 -13.87 -7.97 1.29
N ALA A 62 -15.01 -8.53 0.89
CA ALA A 62 -16.30 -7.94 1.15
C ALA A 62 -16.73 -8.17 2.60
N ASN A 63 -17.47 -7.22 3.15
CA ASN A 63 -18.12 -7.35 4.46
C ASN A 63 -17.14 -7.75 5.58
N ALA A 64 -15.90 -7.21 5.54
CA ALA A 64 -14.95 -7.40 6.62
C ALA A 64 -15.45 -6.84 7.96
N LEU A 65 -16.30 -5.82 7.89
CA LEU A 65 -17.11 -5.27 8.99
C LEU A 65 -18.56 -5.13 8.52
N SER A 66 -19.52 -5.24 9.44
CA SER A 66 -20.87 -4.75 9.19
C SER A 66 -20.91 -3.22 9.23
N ALA A 67 -21.99 -2.61 8.80
CA ALA A 67 -22.17 -1.16 8.87
C ALA A 67 -22.06 -0.65 10.32
N GLU A 68 -22.70 -1.36 11.27
CA GLU A 68 -22.66 -1.03 12.70
C GLU A 68 -21.25 -1.21 13.28
N GLU A 69 -20.52 -2.23 12.86
CA GLU A 69 -19.13 -2.44 13.28
C GLU A 69 -18.21 -1.34 12.74
N ALA A 70 -18.39 -0.91 11.49
CA ALA A 70 -17.63 0.18 10.89
C ALA A 70 -17.91 1.52 11.60
N GLU A 71 -19.19 1.81 11.91
CA GLU A 71 -19.59 3.00 12.65
C GLU A 71 -19.00 2.98 14.07
N HIS A 72 -19.05 1.86 14.75
CA HIS A 72 -18.46 1.72 16.08
C HIS A 72 -16.94 1.90 16.06
N ALA A 73 -16.24 1.28 15.10
CA ALA A 73 -14.80 1.46 14.94
C ALA A 73 -14.43 2.93 14.65
N LEU A 74 -15.23 3.62 13.83
CA LEU A 74 -15.06 5.03 13.55
C LEU A 74 -15.29 5.89 14.80
N SER A 75 -16.29 5.57 15.63
CA SER A 75 -16.52 6.25 16.91
C SER A 75 -15.33 6.07 17.85
N LEU A 76 -14.80 4.86 18.00
CA LEU A 76 -13.60 4.60 18.80
C LEU A 76 -12.37 5.36 18.28
N LEU A 77 -12.26 5.56 16.97
CA LEU A 77 -11.18 6.36 16.39
C LEU A 77 -11.33 7.84 16.72
N TRP A 78 -12.56 8.37 16.67
CA TRP A 78 -12.83 9.74 17.10
C TRP A 78 -12.57 9.93 18.61
N ASP A 79 -13.01 9.00 19.44
CA ASP A 79 -12.70 9.03 20.89
C ASP A 79 -11.19 9.09 21.13
N TYR A 80 -10.40 8.33 20.36
CA TYR A 80 -8.96 8.39 20.44
C TYR A 80 -8.40 9.77 20.07
N LEU A 81 -8.87 10.38 18.96
CA LEU A 81 -8.39 11.69 18.51
C LEU A 81 -8.73 12.80 19.51
N GLU A 82 -9.93 12.80 20.06
CA GLU A 82 -10.39 13.77 21.06
C GLU A 82 -9.61 13.62 22.37
N ASN A 83 -9.28 12.39 22.77
CA ASN A 83 -8.51 12.10 23.98
C ASN A 83 -7.01 12.44 23.84
N LEU A 84 -6.51 12.85 22.67
CA LEU A 84 -5.15 13.40 22.53
C LEU A 84 -4.99 14.75 23.26
N GLY A 85 -6.09 15.41 23.66
CA GLY A 85 -6.08 16.68 24.37
C GLY A 85 -5.67 17.88 23.52
N THR A 86 -5.69 17.76 22.19
CA THR A 86 -5.34 18.84 21.26
C THR A 86 -6.52 19.78 20.98
N GLY A 87 -7.73 19.43 21.47
CA GLY A 87 -8.95 20.21 21.25
C GLY A 87 -9.64 19.90 19.90
N ILE A 88 -9.37 18.74 19.31
CA ILE A 88 -10.17 18.21 18.20
C ILE A 88 -11.55 17.85 18.73
N ASP A 89 -12.58 18.17 17.95
CA ASP A 89 -13.98 17.86 18.21
C ASP A 89 -14.58 17.30 16.92
N ARG A 90 -15.13 16.08 16.98
CA ARG A 90 -15.71 15.38 15.82
C ARG A 90 -16.88 16.13 15.20
N ASP A 91 -17.63 16.87 16.02
CA ASP A 91 -18.81 17.61 15.61
C ASP A 91 -18.49 19.03 15.11
N ASN A 92 -17.24 19.48 15.32
CA ASN A 92 -16.79 20.79 14.89
C ASN A 92 -15.58 20.72 13.95
N PRO A 93 -15.79 20.60 12.62
CA PRO A 93 -14.70 20.51 11.66
C PRO A 93 -13.73 21.69 11.61
N GLU A 94 -14.06 22.82 12.23
CA GLU A 94 -13.12 23.95 12.34
C GLU A 94 -11.98 23.66 13.30
N THR A 95 -12.16 22.65 14.17
CA THR A 95 -11.10 22.17 15.07
C THR A 95 -10.14 21.16 14.42
N TRP A 96 -10.38 20.77 13.17
CA TRP A 96 -9.53 19.82 12.44
C TRP A 96 -8.38 20.50 11.70
N ASP A 97 -7.92 21.62 12.17
CA ASP A 97 -6.80 22.38 11.61
C ASP A 97 -5.44 21.68 11.88
N ASP A 98 -4.38 22.20 11.25
CA ASP A 98 -3.06 21.58 11.33
C ASP A 98 -2.41 21.70 12.71
N ASP A 99 -2.84 22.69 13.52
CA ASP A 99 -2.28 22.92 14.87
C ASP A 99 -2.81 21.89 15.89
N ARG A 100 -4.00 21.34 15.64
CA ARG A 100 -4.66 20.38 16.52
C ARG A 100 -4.58 18.96 16.00
N TRP A 101 -4.54 18.80 14.67
CA TRP A 101 -4.48 17.48 14.06
C TRP A 101 -3.16 16.78 14.38
N PRO A 102 -3.18 15.49 14.76
CA PRO A 102 -1.93 14.77 15.03
C PRO A 102 -1.03 14.76 13.81
N THR A 103 0.27 14.84 14.05
CA THR A 103 1.27 14.84 12.97
C THR A 103 1.14 13.59 12.12
N ALA A 104 0.81 13.80 10.85
CA ALA A 104 0.66 12.75 9.87
C ALA A 104 1.87 12.72 8.93
N VAL A 105 2.28 11.53 8.52
CA VAL A 105 3.20 11.35 7.39
C VAL A 105 2.39 11.22 6.11
N HIS A 106 2.98 11.62 4.99
CA HIS A 106 2.33 11.57 3.66
C HIS A 106 0.94 12.22 3.61
N GLY A 107 0.70 13.16 4.53
CA GLY A 107 -0.54 13.95 4.57
C GLY A 107 -1.76 13.27 5.18
N GLY A 108 -1.67 12.02 5.62
CA GLY A 108 -2.83 11.33 6.19
C GLY A 108 -2.53 10.06 6.96
N ILE A 109 -1.31 9.56 6.96
CA ILE A 109 -0.96 8.38 7.75
C ILE A 109 -0.49 8.80 9.13
N LEU A 110 -1.15 8.33 10.16
CA LEU A 110 -0.84 8.56 11.57
C LEU A 110 -0.08 7.36 12.13
N PRO A 111 1.26 7.40 12.26
CA PRO A 111 2.05 6.28 12.76
C PRO A 111 2.38 6.37 14.25
N SER A 112 2.06 7.50 14.90
CA SER A 112 2.56 7.87 16.23
C SER A 112 1.45 7.95 17.29
N HIS A 113 1.80 8.46 18.47
CA HIS A 113 0.89 8.65 19.62
C HIS A 113 0.23 7.37 20.14
N GLY A 114 0.80 6.18 19.85
CA GLY A 114 0.22 4.92 20.31
C GLY A 114 -1.04 4.47 19.56
N ILE A 115 -1.34 5.07 18.39
CA ILE A 115 -2.56 4.78 17.63
C ILE A 115 -2.68 3.29 17.26
N GLY A 116 -1.57 2.61 17.01
CA GLY A 116 -1.53 1.18 16.76
C GLY A 116 -2.08 0.32 17.91
N HIS A 117 -2.16 0.87 19.10
CA HIS A 117 -2.75 0.27 20.30
C HIS A 117 -4.11 0.89 20.68
N SER A 118 -4.69 1.74 19.84
CA SER A 118 -6.00 2.33 20.11
C SER A 118 -7.10 1.26 20.17
N ALA A 119 -8.17 1.57 20.89
CA ALA A 119 -9.35 0.71 20.96
C ALA A 119 -9.93 0.42 19.57
N ALA A 120 -9.93 1.41 18.67
CA ALA A 120 -10.35 1.24 17.27
C ALA A 120 -9.55 0.17 16.56
N GLN A 121 -8.20 0.23 16.65
CA GLN A 121 -7.33 -0.74 15.98
C GLN A 121 -7.50 -2.15 16.53
N TRP A 122 -7.60 -2.31 17.84
CA TRP A 122 -7.85 -3.61 18.44
C TRP A 122 -9.23 -4.15 18.12
N TYR A 123 -10.24 -3.30 18.11
CA TYR A 123 -11.59 -3.68 17.72
C TYR A 123 -11.63 -4.26 16.29
N ILE A 124 -11.00 -3.57 15.33
CA ILE A 124 -10.95 -4.00 13.92
C ILE A 124 -10.18 -5.32 13.77
N ARG A 125 -9.00 -5.43 14.38
CA ARG A 125 -8.17 -6.62 14.29
C ARG A 125 -8.82 -7.86 14.90
N ASP A 126 -9.69 -7.66 15.89
CA ASP A 126 -10.42 -8.74 16.56
C ASP A 126 -11.61 -9.27 15.75
N ARG A 127 -12.03 -8.60 14.70
CA ARG A 127 -13.16 -9.05 13.88
C ARG A 127 -12.85 -10.37 13.17
N ALA A 128 -13.81 -11.31 13.25
CA ALA A 128 -13.64 -12.65 12.68
C ALA A 128 -13.30 -12.65 11.20
N PRO A 129 -13.96 -11.84 10.31
CA PRO A 129 -13.59 -11.79 8.90
C PRO A 129 -12.18 -11.25 8.65
N VAL A 130 -11.71 -10.30 9.47
CA VAL A 130 -10.33 -9.76 9.36
C VAL A 130 -9.32 -10.84 9.71
N LYS A 131 -9.51 -11.53 10.85
CA LYS A 131 -8.64 -12.66 11.24
C LYS A 131 -8.65 -13.76 10.19
N GLN A 132 -9.84 -14.15 9.71
CA GLN A 132 -10.00 -15.22 8.72
C GLN A 132 -9.30 -14.90 7.40
N ALA A 133 -9.37 -13.64 6.94
CA ALA A 133 -8.68 -13.24 5.73
C ALA A 133 -7.17 -13.50 5.83
N PHE A 134 -6.53 -13.05 6.91
CA PHE A 134 -5.09 -13.29 7.11
C PHE A 134 -4.76 -14.76 7.35
N ALA A 135 -5.55 -15.48 8.14
CA ALA A 135 -5.37 -16.90 8.39
C ALA A 135 -5.42 -17.72 7.10
N SER A 136 -6.36 -17.41 6.20
CA SER A 136 -6.47 -18.06 4.90
C SER A 136 -5.30 -17.76 3.97
N ILE A 137 -4.79 -16.51 3.97
CA ILE A 137 -3.64 -16.12 3.15
C ILE A 137 -2.35 -16.82 3.60
N TRP A 138 -2.18 -16.99 4.92
CA TRP A 138 -0.98 -17.62 5.50
C TRP A 138 -1.13 -19.10 5.77
N GLN A 139 -2.36 -19.64 5.70
CA GLN A 139 -2.71 -21.03 6.06
C GLN A 139 -2.30 -21.34 7.50
N ASP A 140 -2.47 -20.35 8.38
CA ASP A 140 -2.13 -20.40 9.79
C ASP A 140 -3.05 -19.44 10.54
N ASP A 141 -3.56 -19.81 11.69
CA ASP A 141 -4.41 -19.00 12.54
C ASP A 141 -3.68 -18.46 13.80
N ASP A 142 -2.47 -18.95 14.07
CA ASP A 142 -1.59 -18.45 15.12
C ASP A 142 -0.69 -17.29 14.61
N LEU A 143 -1.34 -16.18 14.28
CA LEU A 143 -0.69 -15.04 13.68
C LEU A 143 -0.45 -13.92 14.70
N LEU A 144 0.73 -13.32 14.64
CA LEU A 144 1.03 -12.07 15.32
C LEU A 144 0.53 -10.89 14.49
N THR A 145 -0.06 -9.90 15.17
CA THR A 145 -0.45 -8.66 14.51
C THR A 145 0.59 -7.57 14.70
N SER A 146 0.89 -6.81 13.64
CA SER A 146 1.74 -5.62 13.76
C SER A 146 0.96 -4.43 14.33
N PHE A 147 1.71 -3.49 14.94
CA PHE A 147 1.16 -2.23 15.45
C PHE A 147 1.37 -1.13 14.42
N ASP A 148 0.50 -1.11 13.44
CA ASP A 148 0.60 -0.18 12.34
C ASP A 148 -0.20 1.11 12.59
N GLY A 149 -0.03 2.09 11.69
CA GLY A 149 -0.72 3.36 11.74
C GLY A 149 -2.17 3.29 11.25
N VAL A 150 -2.81 4.45 11.23
CA VAL A 150 -4.15 4.65 10.64
C VAL A 150 -4.03 5.60 9.46
N ALA A 151 -4.67 5.27 8.35
CA ALA A 151 -4.80 6.14 7.20
C ALA A 151 -6.03 7.04 7.38
N LEU A 152 -5.82 8.31 7.71
CA LEU A 152 -6.88 9.26 8.06
C LEU A 152 -6.67 10.60 7.35
N TRP A 153 -7.34 10.77 6.23
CA TRP A 153 -7.29 12.02 5.44
C TRP A 153 -8.47 12.90 5.76
N ARG A 154 -8.17 14.17 6.02
CA ARG A 154 -9.20 15.19 6.21
C ARG A 154 -9.86 15.58 4.88
N PRO A 155 -11.13 16.02 4.89
CA PRO A 155 -11.86 16.37 3.66
C PRO A 155 -11.28 17.61 2.99
N TRP A 156 -10.43 17.42 1.98
CA TRP A 156 -9.75 18.49 1.24
C TRP A 156 -10.72 19.48 0.56
N THR A 157 -11.98 19.09 0.37
CA THR A 157 -13.02 20.00 -0.13
C THR A 157 -13.34 21.14 0.82
N ARG A 158 -13.05 20.98 2.12
CA ARG A 158 -13.14 22.05 3.11
C ARG A 158 -11.94 22.98 3.09
N ARG A 159 -10.73 22.40 2.99
CA ARG A 159 -9.47 23.15 2.96
C ARG A 159 -8.54 22.54 1.92
N GLN A 160 -8.29 23.29 0.84
CA GLN A 160 -7.53 22.81 -0.32
C GLN A 160 -6.13 22.27 0.02
N HIS A 161 -5.46 22.83 1.04
CA HIS A 161 -4.13 22.37 1.45
C HIS A 161 -4.11 20.99 2.13
N TRP A 162 -5.28 20.47 2.53
CA TRP A 162 -5.41 19.08 3.00
C TRP A 162 -5.39 18.07 1.86
N ARG A 163 -5.48 18.53 0.63
CA ARG A 163 -5.38 17.64 -0.52
C ARG A 163 -3.98 17.09 -0.63
N THR A 164 -3.84 15.79 -0.49
CA THR A 164 -2.60 15.11 -0.76
C THR A 164 -2.51 14.80 -2.25
N ASN A 165 -1.36 15.07 -2.82
CA ASN A 165 -1.07 14.73 -4.21
C ASN A 165 0.24 13.94 -4.23
N ASN A 166 0.18 12.73 -3.73
CA ASN A 166 1.35 11.87 -3.69
C ASN A 166 1.74 11.39 -5.09
N GLY A 167 0.74 11.30 -5.99
CA GLY A 167 0.95 10.97 -7.39
C GLY A 167 1.74 9.68 -7.62
N PRO A 168 2.28 9.49 -8.82
CA PRO A 168 3.11 8.33 -9.14
C PRO A 168 4.38 8.23 -8.30
N SER A 169 4.85 9.35 -7.78
CA SER A 169 6.06 9.39 -6.95
C SER A 169 5.94 8.65 -5.63
N TRP A 170 4.75 8.18 -5.27
CA TRP A 170 4.51 7.45 -4.04
C TRP A 170 4.38 5.93 -4.21
N MET A 171 4.50 5.42 -5.43
CA MET A 171 4.48 3.98 -5.65
C MET A 171 5.69 3.32 -4.97
N HIS A 172 5.40 2.35 -4.11
CA HIS A 172 6.40 1.67 -3.29
C HIS A 172 5.96 0.24 -2.98
N ILE A 173 6.88 -0.52 -2.43
CA ILE A 173 6.64 -1.80 -1.76
C ILE A 173 7.21 -1.69 -0.36
N ASP A 174 6.50 -2.22 0.62
CA ASP A 174 6.90 -2.24 2.03
C ASP A 174 7.62 -3.55 2.38
N GLN A 175 8.55 -3.93 1.51
CA GLN A 175 9.41 -5.09 1.69
C GLN A 175 10.75 -4.84 1.01
N HIS A 176 11.86 -5.04 1.72
CA HIS A 176 13.18 -4.86 1.14
C HIS A 176 13.50 -6.02 0.18
N PRO A 177 13.76 -5.76 -1.12
CA PRO A 177 13.86 -6.83 -2.12
C PRO A 177 15.02 -7.82 -1.92
N ILE A 178 16.12 -7.37 -1.30
CA ILE A 178 17.28 -8.22 -1.01
C ILE A 178 17.19 -8.80 0.40
N GLY A 179 16.85 -7.99 1.39
CA GLY A 179 16.85 -8.40 2.79
C GLY A 179 15.71 -9.36 3.13
N ARG A 180 14.63 -9.32 2.36
CA ARG A 180 13.43 -10.14 2.55
C ARG A 180 12.90 -10.63 1.21
N PRO A 181 13.57 -11.59 0.56
CA PRO A 181 13.14 -12.15 -0.72
C PRO A 181 11.89 -13.01 -0.55
N GLY A 182 11.03 -13.05 -1.57
CA GLY A 182 9.81 -13.85 -1.57
C GLY A 182 8.63 -13.18 -0.86
N LYS A 183 7.61 -13.95 -0.47
CA LYS A 183 6.40 -13.47 0.21
C LYS A 183 6.65 -13.43 1.72
N HIS A 184 6.95 -12.25 2.24
CA HIS A 184 7.18 -12.03 3.69
C HIS A 184 6.14 -11.15 4.34
N CYS A 185 5.41 -10.36 3.55
CA CYS A 185 4.47 -9.38 4.06
C CYS A 185 3.17 -9.39 3.25
N VAL A 186 2.06 -9.33 3.93
CA VAL A 186 0.75 -8.99 3.37
C VAL A 186 0.15 -7.93 4.26
N GLN A 187 -0.16 -6.77 3.68
CA GLN A 187 -0.82 -5.68 4.40
C GLN A 187 -2.32 -5.70 4.14
N GLY A 188 -3.10 -5.33 5.13
CA GLY A 188 -4.54 -5.13 5.01
C GLY A 188 -4.93 -3.70 5.34
N LEU A 189 -5.86 -3.17 4.58
CA LEU A 189 -6.52 -1.90 4.84
C LEU A 189 -8.01 -2.16 5.04
N VAL A 190 -8.54 -1.80 6.20
CA VAL A 190 -9.98 -1.89 6.48
C VAL A 190 -10.58 -0.49 6.39
N ASN A 191 -11.50 -0.29 5.46
CA ASN A 191 -12.20 0.96 5.30
C ASN A 191 -13.34 1.08 6.31
N LEU A 192 -13.43 2.23 6.96
CA LEU A 192 -14.53 2.60 7.86
C LEU A 192 -15.53 3.53 7.19
N ILE A 193 -15.15 4.10 6.05
CA ILE A 193 -15.97 5.05 5.28
C ILE A 193 -15.88 4.66 3.82
N THR A 194 -16.99 4.69 3.13
CA THR A 194 -17.06 4.46 1.67
C THR A 194 -16.09 5.38 0.94
N THR A 195 -15.25 4.80 0.10
CA THR A 195 -14.35 5.55 -0.77
C THR A 195 -14.94 5.67 -2.17
N SER A 196 -14.74 6.82 -2.79
CA SER A 196 -15.24 7.15 -4.12
C SER A 196 -14.15 7.86 -4.93
N PRO A 197 -14.36 8.06 -6.25
CA PRO A 197 -13.45 8.86 -7.06
C PRO A 197 -13.19 10.26 -6.52
N ALA A 198 -14.12 10.82 -5.74
CA ALA A 198 -13.97 12.15 -5.15
C ALA A 198 -13.02 12.20 -3.95
N CYS A 199 -12.86 11.10 -3.22
CA CYS A 199 -11.98 11.05 -2.04
C CYS A 199 -10.68 10.27 -2.28
N GLY A 200 -10.54 9.58 -3.40
CA GLY A 200 -9.39 8.73 -3.67
C GLY A 200 -9.55 7.32 -3.08
N GLY A 201 -8.44 6.60 -2.94
CA GLY A 201 -8.42 5.24 -2.43
C GLY A 201 -7.02 4.63 -2.52
N ASN A 202 -6.89 3.38 -2.11
CA ASN A 202 -5.63 2.65 -2.24
C ASN A 202 -5.36 2.30 -3.70
N VAL A 203 -4.19 2.65 -4.20
CA VAL A 203 -3.79 2.43 -5.60
C VAL A 203 -2.89 1.21 -5.68
N MET A 204 -3.26 0.27 -6.53
CA MET A 204 -2.54 -0.97 -6.76
C MET A 204 -2.13 -1.11 -8.22
N VAL A 205 -1.01 -1.77 -8.46
CA VAL A 205 -0.59 -2.20 -9.81
C VAL A 205 -0.76 -3.71 -9.90
N PRO A 206 -1.85 -4.18 -10.52
CA PRO A 206 -2.15 -5.61 -10.59
C PRO A 206 -0.99 -6.41 -11.21
N GLY A 207 -0.66 -7.55 -10.60
CA GLY A 207 0.40 -8.44 -11.09
C GLY A 207 1.83 -7.97 -10.81
N SER A 208 2.04 -6.75 -10.26
CA SER A 208 3.39 -6.21 -10.02
C SER A 208 4.24 -7.05 -9.06
N HIS A 209 3.63 -7.77 -8.13
CA HIS A 209 4.32 -8.68 -7.22
C HIS A 209 5.12 -9.79 -7.93
N LYS A 210 4.71 -10.18 -9.15
CA LYS A 210 5.43 -11.17 -9.97
C LYS A 210 6.82 -10.69 -10.40
N ASN A 211 7.03 -9.37 -10.42
CA ASN A 211 8.30 -8.75 -10.77
C ASN A 211 9.20 -8.48 -9.55
N PHE A 212 8.75 -8.82 -8.34
CA PHE A 212 9.48 -8.50 -7.10
C PHE A 212 10.92 -9.05 -7.11
N ALA A 213 11.11 -10.29 -7.54
CA ALA A 213 12.43 -10.93 -7.62
C ALA A 213 13.40 -10.25 -8.60
N SER A 214 12.89 -9.48 -9.56
CA SER A 214 13.71 -8.78 -10.56
C SER A 214 14.17 -7.38 -10.10
N ILE A 215 13.60 -6.86 -9.02
CA ILE A 215 13.92 -5.50 -8.51
C ILE A 215 15.42 -5.33 -8.24
N PRO A 216 16.15 -6.28 -7.64
CA PRO A 216 17.59 -6.14 -7.41
C PRO A 216 18.40 -5.97 -8.70
N ASP A 217 18.02 -6.66 -9.76
CA ASP A 217 18.70 -6.59 -11.05
C ASP A 217 18.36 -5.31 -11.81
N LEU A 218 17.15 -4.80 -11.63
CA LEU A 218 16.67 -3.59 -12.31
C LEU A 218 17.18 -2.30 -11.64
N TYR A 219 17.36 -2.31 -10.31
CA TYR A 219 17.71 -1.12 -9.53
C TYR A 219 18.92 -1.31 -8.62
N PRO A 220 20.05 -1.87 -9.11
CA PRO A 220 21.21 -2.19 -8.25
C PRO A 220 21.80 -0.96 -7.58
N GLU A 221 21.92 0.17 -8.28
CA GLU A 221 22.50 1.41 -7.74
C GLU A 221 21.57 2.07 -6.70
N ARG A 222 20.26 1.93 -6.88
CA ARG A 222 19.29 2.49 -5.93
C ARG A 222 19.26 1.66 -4.65
N LEU A 223 19.26 0.35 -4.77
CA LEU A 223 19.29 -0.57 -3.63
C LEU A 223 20.59 -0.48 -2.84
N ALA A 224 21.73 -0.26 -3.51
CA ALA A 224 23.01 -0.05 -2.83
C ALA A 224 23.02 1.18 -1.90
N ARG A 225 22.09 2.12 -2.06
CA ARG A 225 21.93 3.32 -1.21
C ARG A 225 20.92 3.13 -0.09
N ILE A 226 20.19 2.03 -0.08
CA ILE A 226 19.18 1.73 0.93
C ILE A 226 19.80 0.78 1.94
N HIS A 227 19.75 1.18 3.23
CA HIS A 227 20.26 0.30 4.29
C HIS A 227 19.36 -0.95 4.39
N PRO A 228 19.93 -2.17 4.58
CA PRO A 228 19.15 -3.41 4.62
C PRO A 228 18.06 -3.47 5.71
N SER A 229 18.14 -2.62 6.74
CA SER A 229 17.11 -2.50 7.77
C SER A 229 15.90 -1.65 7.35
N ILE A 230 15.97 -1.00 6.19
CA ILE A 230 14.83 -0.22 5.64
C ILE A 230 13.88 -1.19 4.96
N ASP A 231 12.66 -1.22 5.41
CA ASP A 231 11.65 -2.19 5.00
C ASP A 231 10.84 -1.79 3.75
N HIS A 232 11.25 -0.76 3.04
CA HIS A 232 10.53 -0.33 1.85
C HIS A 232 11.46 -0.03 0.68
N PHE A 233 10.93 -0.16 -0.53
CA PHE A 233 11.55 0.29 -1.76
C PHE A 233 10.59 1.19 -2.53
N ARG A 234 11.03 2.41 -2.84
CA ARG A 234 10.24 3.39 -3.58
C ARG A 234 10.69 3.43 -5.03
N PHE A 235 9.75 3.28 -5.94
CA PHE A 235 10.01 3.34 -7.38
C PHE A 235 10.32 4.77 -7.84
N PRO A 236 11.17 4.96 -8.87
CA PRO A 236 11.32 6.24 -9.54
C PRO A 236 10.00 6.75 -10.13
N ASN A 237 9.86 8.06 -10.29
CA ASN A 237 8.64 8.66 -10.85
C ASN A 237 8.41 8.33 -12.33
N ASP A 238 9.48 8.03 -13.03
CA ASP A 238 9.55 7.70 -14.46
C ASP A 238 9.87 6.21 -14.68
N ASP A 239 9.37 5.36 -13.81
CA ASP A 239 9.69 3.95 -13.79
C ASP A 239 9.07 3.21 -14.97
N GLU A 240 9.91 2.50 -15.74
CA GLU A 240 9.47 1.73 -16.90
C GLU A 240 8.57 0.54 -16.52
N LEU A 241 8.74 -0.05 -15.32
CA LEU A 241 7.86 -1.11 -14.83
C LEU A 241 6.44 -0.59 -14.55
N LEU A 242 6.30 0.71 -14.28
CA LEU A 242 5.02 1.35 -14.02
C LEU A 242 4.42 1.98 -15.29
N ALA A 243 5.24 2.26 -16.31
CA ALA A 243 4.84 2.98 -17.51
C ALA A 243 3.81 2.22 -18.36
N ASP A 244 3.94 0.89 -18.43
CA ASP A 244 3.06 0.01 -19.23
C ASP A 244 1.95 -0.63 -18.35
N THR A 245 1.82 -0.23 -17.10
CA THR A 245 0.82 -0.77 -16.19
C THR A 245 -0.40 0.15 -16.09
N GLN A 246 -1.56 -0.42 -15.80
CA GLN A 246 -2.75 0.32 -15.44
C GLN A 246 -2.98 0.20 -13.94
N PRO A 247 -2.52 1.18 -13.12
CA PRO A 247 -2.88 1.22 -11.72
C PRO A 247 -4.39 1.30 -11.57
N ILE A 248 -4.91 0.57 -10.61
CA ILE A 248 -6.33 0.61 -10.25
C ILE A 248 -6.48 1.25 -8.88
N ILE A 249 -7.58 1.95 -8.68
CA ILE A 249 -8.00 2.38 -7.34
C ILE A 249 -9.03 1.39 -6.82
N CYS A 250 -8.78 0.85 -5.64
CA CYS A 250 -9.77 0.07 -4.92
C CYS A 250 -10.74 1.02 -4.24
N HIS A 251 -11.97 1.10 -4.77
CA HIS A 251 -13.08 1.73 -4.08
C HIS A 251 -13.72 0.68 -3.18
N LEU A 252 -13.86 1.03 -1.90
CA LEU A 252 -14.41 0.17 -0.88
C LEU A 252 -15.68 0.81 -0.33
N GLU A 253 -16.77 0.08 -0.34
CA GLU A 253 -18.04 0.44 0.27
C GLU A 253 -18.17 -0.21 1.62
#